data_c4a661e8f2f32135d5e86ff25db02fd3
#
_entry.id   c4a661e8f2f32135d5e86ff25db02fd3
#
_cell.length_a   1.000
_cell.length_b   1.000
_cell.length_c   1.000
_cell.angle_alpha   90.00
_cell.angle_beta   90.00
_cell.angle_gamma   90.00
#
_symmetry.space_group_name_H-M   'P 1'
#
loop_
_entity.id
_entity.type
_entity.pdbx_description
1 polymer ?
#
loop_
_entity_poly.entity_id
_entity_poly.type
_entity_poly.pdbx_seq_one_letter_code
_entity_poly.pdbx_strand_id
1 'polypeptide(L)' 'MYLEELIKILEVIKVKYGDIPLYLLNKEYDIFAEINRIYVENVEGEEVLILSDETPKEVKEDHKDYKN' A
#
# COMPACT_ATOMS: atom_id res chain seq x y z
N MET A 1 0.03 2.98 11.04
CA MET A 1 1.17 3.66 10.38
C MET A 1 1.12 5.14 10.67
N TYR A 2 2.26 5.74 10.96
CA TYR A 2 2.31 7.16 11.22
C TYR A 2 2.59 7.96 9.96
N LEU A 3 2.21 9.22 9.98
CA LEU A 3 2.29 10.08 8.81
C LEU A 3 3.69 10.16 8.20
N GLU A 4 4.71 10.31 9.01
CA GLU A 4 6.08 10.38 8.50
C GLU A 4 6.52 9.13 7.77
N GLU A 5 6.11 7.96 8.29
CA GLU A 5 6.40 6.70 7.63
C GLU A 5 5.75 6.66 6.25
N LEU A 6 4.49 7.07 6.20
CA LEU A 6 3.73 7.07 4.95
C LEU A 6 4.39 7.98 3.91
N ILE A 7 4.79 9.17 4.32
CA ILE A 7 5.42 10.11 3.41
C ILE A 7 6.70 9.52 2.83
N LYS A 8 7.54 8.92 3.67
CA LYS A 8 8.80 8.32 3.21
C LYS A 8 8.57 7.19 2.22
N ILE A 9 7.60 6.34 2.51
CA ILE A 9 7.26 5.22 1.63
C ILE A 9 6.76 5.73 0.30
N LEU A 10 5.87 6.72 0.32
CA LEU A 10 5.30 7.27 -0.91
C LEU A 10 6.37 7.95 -1.77
N GLU A 11 7.33 8.62 -1.15
CA GLU A 11 8.43 9.23 -1.88
C GLU A 11 9.26 8.19 -2.63
N VAL A 12 9.56 7.08 -1.97
CA VAL A 12 10.30 5.98 -2.58
C VAL A 12 9.54 5.41 -3.77
N ILE A 13 8.25 5.20 -3.60
CA ILE A 13 7.41 4.65 -4.65
C ILE A 13 7.31 5.61 -5.82
N LYS A 14 7.17 6.89 -5.55
CA LYS A 14 7.08 7.90 -6.59
C LYS A 14 8.36 7.95 -7.44
N VAL A 15 9.51 7.83 -6.80
CA VAL A 15 10.78 7.82 -7.52
C VAL A 15 10.89 6.59 -8.42
N LYS A 16 10.45 5.45 -7.92
CA LYS A 16 10.57 4.19 -8.66
C LYS A 16 9.53 4.02 -9.76
N TYR A 17 8.29 4.39 -9.48
CA TYR A 17 7.16 4.12 -10.38
C TYR A 17 6.56 5.35 -11.02
N GLY A 18 6.88 6.54 -10.54
CA GLY A 18 6.26 7.76 -11.03
C GLY A 18 4.91 8.01 -10.41
N ASP A 19 4.09 8.78 -11.10
CA ASP A 19 2.76 9.15 -10.63
C ASP A 19 1.75 8.09 -11.03
N ILE A 20 1.54 7.13 -10.16
CA ILE A 20 0.64 6.00 -10.41
C ILE A 20 -0.66 6.15 -9.60
N PRO A 21 -1.75 5.50 -10.05
CA PRO A 21 -3.02 5.55 -9.32
C PRO A 21 -2.93 4.95 -7.92
N LEU A 22 -3.72 5.50 -7.00
CA LEU A 22 -3.80 5.03 -5.63
C LEU A 22 -5.14 4.36 -5.40
N TYR A 23 -5.11 3.18 -4.78
CA TYR A 23 -6.33 2.48 -4.39
C TYR A 23 -6.28 2.16 -2.90
N LEU A 24 -7.44 2.18 -2.28
CA LEU A 24 -7.59 1.83 -0.88
C LEU A 24 -8.28 0.48 -0.79
N LEU A 25 -7.68 -0.44 -0.06
CA LEU A 25 -8.29 -1.73 0.23
C LEU A 25 -8.67 -1.74 1.71
N ASN A 26 -9.97 -1.64 1.97
CA ASN A 26 -10.51 -1.66 3.33
C ASN A 26 -11.23 -2.98 3.55
N LYS A 27 -10.48 -3.98 3.98
CA LYS A 27 -10.99 -5.32 4.16
C LYS A 27 -11.84 -5.47 5.41
N GLU A 28 -11.52 -4.71 6.44
CA GLU A 28 -12.22 -4.80 7.72
C GLU A 28 -13.50 -3.97 7.76
N TYR A 29 -13.68 -3.06 6.80
CA TYR A 29 -14.85 -2.18 6.72
C TYR A 29 -15.07 -1.31 7.95
N ASP A 30 -13.99 -0.99 8.65
CA ASP A 30 -14.06 -0.12 9.81
C ASP A 30 -14.16 1.35 9.42
N ILE A 31 -14.84 2.14 10.22
CA ILE A 31 -14.95 3.58 9.99
C ILE A 31 -13.57 4.23 10.04
N PHE A 32 -12.75 3.79 11.00
CA PHE A 32 -11.37 4.25 11.12
C PHE A 32 -10.46 3.04 10.95
N ALA A 33 -9.97 2.85 9.74
CA ALA A 33 -9.08 1.73 9.45
C ALA A 33 -7.64 2.21 9.42
N GLU A 34 -6.78 1.49 10.13
CA GLU A 34 -5.36 1.80 10.11
C GLU A 34 -4.72 1.23 8.85
N ILE A 35 -3.83 2.00 8.23
CA ILE A 35 -3.07 1.50 7.10
C ILE A 35 -1.94 0.62 7.64
N ASN A 36 -1.99 -0.66 7.31
CA ASN A 36 -1.02 -1.64 7.78
C ASN A 36 -0.07 -2.13 6.69
N ARG A 37 -0.47 -1.98 5.43
CA ARG A 37 0.32 -2.42 4.29
C ARG A 37 0.28 -1.39 3.17
N ILE A 38 1.41 -1.25 2.48
CA ILE A 38 1.51 -0.44 1.27
C ILE A 38 2.29 -1.27 0.27
N TYR A 39 1.73 -1.50 -0.90
CA TYR A 39 2.42 -2.26 -1.93
C TYR A 39 1.97 -1.82 -3.32
N VAL A 40 2.77 -2.17 -4.32
CA VAL A 40 2.46 -1.88 -5.72
C VAL A 40 2.03 -3.19 -6.38
N GLU A 41 0.95 -3.13 -7.14
CA GLU A 41 0.42 -4.29 -7.83
C GLU A 41 0.19 -3.95 -9.29
N ASN A 42 0.38 -4.93 -10.16
CA ASN A 42 0.07 -4.76 -11.57
C ASN A 42 -1.35 -5.21 -11.80
N VAL A 43 -2.21 -4.29 -12.24
CA VAL A 43 -3.61 -4.58 -12.52
C VAL A 43 -3.85 -4.31 -14.00
N GLU A 44 -4.09 -5.37 -14.75
CA GLU A 44 -4.35 -5.25 -16.19
C GLU A 44 -3.28 -4.48 -16.95
N GLY A 45 -2.03 -4.71 -16.58
CA GLY A 45 -0.90 -4.07 -17.25
C GLY A 45 -0.52 -2.71 -16.69
N GLU A 46 -1.23 -2.23 -15.67
CA GLU A 46 -0.95 -0.94 -15.07
C GLU A 46 -0.47 -1.11 -13.62
N GLU A 47 0.60 -0.40 -13.28
CA GLU A 47 1.08 -0.39 -11.90
C GLU A 47 0.18 0.52 -11.07
N VAL A 48 -0.28 0.02 -9.93
CA VAL A 48 -1.11 0.79 -9.02
C VAL A 48 -0.59 0.64 -7.60
N LEU A 49 -0.80 1.67 -6.79
CA LEU A 49 -0.40 1.64 -5.38
C LEU A 49 -1.61 1.26 -4.55
N ILE A 50 -1.43 0.28 -3.67
CA ILE A 50 -2.48 -0.19 -2.77
C ILE A 50 -2.14 0.21 -1.34
N LEU A 51 -3.08 0.90 -0.69
CA LEU A 51 -3.04 1.18 0.74
C LEU A 51 -4.06 0.25 1.37
N SER A 52 -3.63 -0.59 2.30
CA SER A 52 -4.48 -1.65 2.83
C SER A 52 -4.51 -1.68 4.35
N ASP A 53 -5.67 -2.02 4.90
CA ASP A 53 -5.84 -2.23 6.33
C ASP A 53 -5.56 -3.68 6.74
N GLU A 54 -5.27 -4.56 5.79
CA GLU A 54 -4.96 -5.95 6.08
C GLU A 54 -3.72 -6.08 6.97
N THR A 55 -3.75 -7.02 7.90
CA THR A 55 -2.55 -7.30 8.69
C THR A 55 -1.64 -8.23 7.88
N PRO A 56 -0.32 -7.97 7.86
CA PRO A 56 0.59 -8.76 7.04
C PRO A 56 0.54 -10.26 7.31
N LYS A 57 0.32 -10.65 8.55
CA LYS A 57 0.29 -12.06 8.91
C LYS A 57 -0.90 -12.84 8.37
N GLU A 58 -1.93 -12.13 7.89
CA GLU A 58 -3.13 -12.75 7.34
C GLU A 58 -3.03 -12.93 5.83
N VAL A 59 -1.97 -12.45 5.23
CA VAL A 59 -1.84 -12.41 3.78
C VAL A 59 -0.81 -13.42 3.31
N LYS A 60 -1.23 -14.28 2.39
CA LYS A 60 -0.32 -15.21 1.70
C LYS A 60 -0.12 -14.64 0.32
N GLU A 61 1.09 -14.17 0.04
CA GLU A 61 1.27 -13.48 -1.20
C GLU A 61 2.71 -13.40 -1.65
N ASP A 62 2.88 -12.97 -2.89
CA ASP A 62 4.18 -12.80 -3.51
C ASP A 62 4.65 -11.35 -3.47
N HIS A 63 3.80 -10.43 -2.98
CA HIS A 63 4.14 -9.02 -2.93
C HIS A 63 5.09 -8.72 -1.80
N LYS A 64 5.97 -7.76 -2.05
CA LYS A 64 6.85 -7.26 -1.02
C LYS A 64 6.27 -5.94 -0.52
N ASP A 65 5.87 -5.91 0.75
CA ASP A 65 5.32 -4.70 1.35
C ASP A 65 6.42 -3.66 1.55
N TYR A 66 6.05 -2.40 1.39
CA TYR A 66 6.97 -1.30 1.64
C TYR A 66 6.91 -0.92 3.11
N LYS A 67 8.07 -0.80 3.72
CA LYS A 67 8.21 -0.47 5.13
C LYS A 67 9.32 0.53 5.34
N ASN A 68 9.18 1.25 6.43
CA ASN A 68 10.20 2.16 6.88
C ASN A 68 11.33 1.42 7.57
#